data_268e324ab024e54b8ce7e4518556684e
#
_entry.id   268e324ab024e54b8ce7e4518556684e
#
_cell.length_a   1.000
_cell.length_b   1.000
_cell.length_c   1.000
_cell.angle_alpha   90.00
_cell.angle_beta   90.00
_cell.angle_gamma   90.00
#
_symmetry.space_group_name_H-M   'P 1'
#
loop_
_entity.id
_entity.type
_entity.pdbx_description
1 polymer ?
#
loop_
_entity_poly.entity_id
_entity_poly.type
_entity_poly.pdbx_seq_one_letter_code
_entity_poly.pdbx_strand_id
1 'polypeptide(L)'
;MAESRPLSEEEITKIGNPAKPTGEAGSQMLERMNDSHYEVTGWALDFFHFTDTDNILDIGCGGGRTLHRMSERSRRGKLTGVDYSPVSVEESRKYNAEDITSGKMNILQGSVDQLPLPDDSFDRIITVESFYFWPDAVKDLKEVRRVLKEGGQFILVADIYNRDDLPASAVEHIREYDMRNPTLDEFRSYFEQAGFRDITIHLKNGSTWIAVEAEK
;
A
#
# COMPACT_ATOMS: atom_id res chain seq x y z
N MET A 1 10.37 11.12 -39.12
CA MET A 1 10.21 11.18 -37.67
C MET A 1 10.90 9.92 -37.18
N ALA A 2 11.94 10.03 -36.33
CA ALA A 2 12.59 8.85 -35.75
C ALA A 2 11.59 8.24 -34.79
N GLU A 3 11.22 6.98 -35.02
CA GLU A 3 10.48 6.19 -34.03
C GLU A 3 11.38 6.07 -32.79
N SER A 4 10.93 6.63 -31.65
CA SER A 4 11.60 6.45 -30.39
C SER A 4 11.51 4.96 -30.00
N ARG A 5 12.64 4.34 -29.68
CA ARG A 5 12.63 2.95 -29.18
C ARG A 5 11.73 2.86 -27.92
N PRO A 6 11.07 1.72 -27.69
CA PRO A 6 10.38 1.48 -26.43
C PRO A 6 11.35 1.63 -25.25
N LEU A 7 10.89 2.20 -24.16
CA LEU A 7 11.66 2.29 -22.92
C LEU A 7 11.87 0.90 -22.31
N SER A 8 13.03 0.66 -21.70
CA SER A 8 13.25 -0.53 -20.88
C SER A 8 12.47 -0.42 -19.55
N GLU A 9 12.28 -1.54 -18.87
CA GLU A 9 11.61 -1.55 -17.55
C GLU A 9 12.31 -0.66 -16.52
N GLU A 10 13.64 -0.65 -16.53
CA GLU A 10 14.47 0.21 -15.67
C GLU A 10 14.26 1.70 -16.01
N GLU A 11 14.24 2.05 -17.29
CA GLU A 11 13.95 3.42 -17.73
C GLU A 11 12.53 3.85 -17.36
N ILE A 12 11.55 2.97 -17.50
CA ILE A 12 10.15 3.21 -17.08
C ILE A 12 10.10 3.47 -15.57
N THR A 13 10.78 2.65 -14.77
CA THR A 13 10.81 2.81 -13.30
C THR A 13 11.46 4.13 -12.90
N LYS A 14 12.59 4.46 -13.50
CA LYS A 14 13.32 5.70 -13.19
C LYS A 14 12.55 6.96 -13.57
N ILE A 15 11.93 6.97 -14.77
CA ILE A 15 11.14 8.11 -15.26
C ILE A 15 9.79 8.17 -14.51
N GLY A 16 9.18 7.00 -14.27
CA GLY A 16 7.88 6.86 -13.64
C GLY A 16 7.85 7.25 -12.17
N ASN A 17 8.99 7.18 -11.48
CA ASN A 17 9.18 7.50 -10.06
C ASN A 17 8.29 6.64 -9.12
N PRO A 18 8.81 5.53 -8.55
CA PRO A 18 8.03 4.63 -7.68
C PRO A 18 7.45 5.34 -6.46
N ALA A 19 8.18 6.32 -5.90
CA ALA A 19 7.70 7.08 -4.76
C ALA A 19 6.47 7.94 -5.10
N LYS A 20 6.40 8.49 -6.33
CA LYS A 20 5.28 9.33 -6.79
C LYS A 20 5.09 9.15 -8.30
N PRO A 21 4.31 8.15 -8.74
CA PRO A 21 4.08 7.90 -10.16
C PRO A 21 3.65 9.14 -10.93
N THR A 22 4.33 9.42 -12.06
CA THR A 22 4.08 10.60 -12.89
C THR A 22 4.08 10.28 -14.38
N GLY A 23 3.20 10.94 -15.15
CA GLY A 23 3.12 10.84 -16.60
C GLY A 23 2.84 9.43 -17.10
N GLU A 24 3.05 9.21 -18.40
CA GLU A 24 2.80 7.92 -19.06
C GLU A 24 3.70 6.80 -18.53
N ALA A 25 4.97 7.09 -18.23
CA ALA A 25 5.87 6.12 -17.61
C ALA A 25 5.38 5.69 -16.23
N GLY A 26 4.77 6.61 -15.45
CA GLY A 26 4.12 6.29 -14.18
C GLY A 26 2.93 5.35 -14.35
N SER A 27 2.08 5.56 -15.35
CA SER A 27 0.95 4.66 -15.65
C SER A 27 1.45 3.26 -16.05
N GLN A 28 2.44 3.15 -16.92
CA GLN A 28 3.03 1.85 -17.32
C GLN A 28 3.69 1.14 -16.14
N MET A 29 4.36 1.88 -15.26
CA MET A 29 4.96 1.33 -14.05
C MET A 29 3.89 0.79 -13.10
N LEU A 30 2.78 1.51 -12.88
CA LEU A 30 1.68 1.06 -12.01
C LEU A 30 1.02 -0.22 -12.52
N GLU A 31 0.86 -0.39 -13.83
CA GLU A 31 0.36 -1.64 -14.42
C GLU A 31 1.28 -2.82 -14.06
N ARG A 32 2.59 -2.65 -14.22
CA ARG A 32 3.58 -3.66 -13.84
C ARG A 32 3.59 -3.92 -12.33
N MET A 33 3.51 -2.87 -11.50
CA MET A 33 3.46 -2.99 -10.04
C MET A 33 2.22 -3.76 -9.59
N ASN A 34 1.08 -3.57 -10.22
CA ASN A 34 -0.12 -4.35 -9.98
C ASN A 34 0.14 -5.87 -10.14
N ASP A 35 0.96 -6.26 -11.13
CA ASP A 35 1.30 -7.66 -11.36
C ASP A 35 2.37 -8.17 -10.39
N SER A 36 3.45 -7.40 -10.18
CA SER A 36 4.57 -7.81 -9.32
C SER A 36 4.16 -7.95 -7.85
N HIS A 37 3.26 -7.11 -7.36
CA HIS A 37 2.80 -7.17 -5.96
C HIS A 37 1.62 -8.12 -5.74
N TYR A 38 1.15 -8.83 -6.79
CA TYR A 38 -0.03 -9.68 -6.70
C TYR A 38 0.11 -10.80 -5.67
N GLU A 39 1.26 -11.49 -5.66
CA GLU A 39 1.49 -12.63 -4.79
C GLU A 39 1.70 -12.21 -3.33
N VAL A 40 2.52 -11.17 -3.07
CA VAL A 40 2.75 -10.68 -1.70
C VAL A 40 1.47 -10.13 -1.07
N THR A 41 0.67 -9.40 -1.86
CA THR A 41 -0.66 -8.95 -1.44
C THR A 41 -1.58 -10.13 -1.13
N GLY A 42 -1.58 -11.16 -1.99
CA GLY A 42 -2.38 -12.37 -1.77
C GLY A 42 -2.07 -13.05 -0.45
N TRP A 43 -0.80 -13.24 -0.18
CA TRP A 43 -0.32 -13.82 1.07
C TRP A 43 -0.72 -12.99 2.29
N ALA A 44 -0.60 -11.66 2.21
CA ALA A 44 -0.96 -10.77 3.31
C ALA A 44 -2.47 -10.70 3.56
N LEU A 45 -3.29 -10.77 2.51
CA LEU A 45 -4.75 -10.77 2.64
C LEU A 45 -5.29 -12.02 3.35
N ASP A 46 -4.50 -13.08 3.51
CA ASP A 46 -4.90 -14.27 4.28
C ASP A 46 -4.89 -14.01 5.80
N PHE A 47 -4.24 -12.95 6.27
CA PHE A 47 -4.27 -12.50 7.66
C PHE A 47 -5.44 -11.55 7.97
N PHE A 48 -6.10 -11.03 6.93
CA PHE A 48 -7.29 -10.20 7.11
C PHE A 48 -8.52 -11.04 7.41
N HIS A 49 -9.13 -10.78 8.53
CA HIS A 49 -10.43 -11.38 8.88
C HIS A 49 -11.58 -10.55 8.30
N PHE A 50 -11.80 -10.71 7.00
CA PHE A 50 -12.86 -9.99 6.29
C PHE A 50 -14.26 -10.40 6.76
N THR A 51 -15.12 -9.39 6.93
CA THR A 51 -16.57 -9.59 6.93
C THR A 51 -17.19 -9.00 5.66
N ASP A 52 -18.43 -9.42 5.36
CA ASP A 52 -19.15 -8.99 4.14
C ASP A 52 -19.50 -7.48 4.16
N THR A 53 -19.38 -6.83 5.32
CA THR A 53 -19.81 -5.46 5.58
C THR A 53 -18.70 -4.51 5.98
N ASP A 54 -17.45 -4.95 6.01
CA ASP A 54 -16.31 -4.12 6.43
C ASP A 54 -16.13 -2.90 5.51
N ASN A 55 -15.96 -1.75 6.11
CA ASN A 55 -15.43 -0.58 5.42
C ASN A 55 -13.91 -0.67 5.38
N ILE A 56 -13.34 -0.65 4.20
CA ILE A 56 -11.92 -0.94 3.97
C ILE A 56 -11.23 0.27 3.38
N LEU A 57 -10.04 0.58 3.87
CA LEU A 57 -9.14 1.61 3.33
C LEU A 57 -7.84 0.98 2.82
N ASP A 58 -7.43 1.38 1.63
CA ASP A 58 -6.11 1.09 1.05
C ASP A 58 -5.31 2.40 0.95
N ILE A 59 -4.20 2.50 1.68
CA ILE A 59 -3.34 3.68 1.72
C ILE A 59 -2.14 3.47 0.81
N GLY A 60 -1.94 4.38 -0.16
CA GLY A 60 -1.01 4.19 -1.26
C GLY A 60 -1.54 3.17 -2.25
N CYS A 61 -2.81 3.31 -2.66
CA CYS A 61 -3.53 2.30 -3.44
C CYS A 61 -3.00 2.09 -4.87
N GLY A 62 -2.06 2.93 -5.33
CA GLY A 62 -1.40 2.80 -6.63
C GLY A 62 -2.37 2.59 -7.78
N GLY A 63 -2.17 1.52 -8.57
CA GLY A 63 -3.04 1.14 -9.70
C GLY A 63 -4.37 0.49 -9.30
N GLY A 64 -4.67 0.31 -8.00
CA GLY A 64 -5.98 -0.08 -7.49
C GLY A 64 -6.29 -1.58 -7.48
N ARG A 65 -5.35 -2.46 -7.80
CA ARG A 65 -5.58 -3.90 -7.88
C ARG A 65 -5.88 -4.55 -6.53
N THR A 66 -5.22 -4.08 -5.46
CA THR A 66 -5.49 -4.53 -4.09
C THR A 66 -6.94 -4.22 -3.69
N LEU A 67 -7.41 -3.01 -3.98
CA LEU A 67 -8.82 -2.63 -3.76
C LEU A 67 -9.79 -3.54 -4.50
N HIS A 68 -9.53 -3.84 -5.75
CA HIS A 68 -10.36 -4.74 -6.55
C HIS A 68 -10.48 -6.12 -5.88
N ARG A 69 -9.36 -6.71 -5.46
CA ARG A 69 -9.34 -8.02 -4.76
C ARG A 69 -10.09 -7.99 -3.43
N MET A 70 -10.03 -6.88 -2.71
CA MET A 70 -10.77 -6.73 -1.46
C MET A 70 -12.28 -6.51 -1.71
N SER A 71 -12.65 -5.87 -2.82
CA SER A 71 -14.06 -5.68 -3.17
C SER A 71 -14.79 -6.99 -3.44
N GLU A 72 -14.09 -7.99 -3.95
CA GLU A 72 -14.63 -9.34 -4.14
C GLU A 72 -14.91 -10.07 -2.80
N ARG A 73 -14.14 -9.72 -1.74
CA ARG A 73 -14.24 -10.34 -0.40
C ARG A 73 -15.25 -9.64 0.50
N SER A 74 -15.34 -8.30 0.45
CA SER A 74 -16.34 -7.51 1.18
C SER A 74 -17.45 -7.03 0.24
N ARG A 75 -18.53 -7.82 0.11
CA ARG A 75 -19.56 -7.60 -0.93
C ARG A 75 -20.49 -6.45 -0.64
N ARG A 76 -20.75 -6.15 0.62
CA ARG A 76 -21.71 -5.13 1.10
C ARG A 76 -21.04 -3.94 1.76
N GLY A 77 -19.75 -4.06 2.07
CA GLY A 77 -18.94 -3.00 2.62
C GLY A 77 -18.57 -1.94 1.59
N LYS A 78 -17.96 -0.86 2.06
CA LYS A 78 -17.44 0.22 1.22
C LYS A 78 -15.92 0.17 1.19
N LEU A 79 -15.34 0.46 0.03
CA LEU A 79 -13.90 0.51 -0.13
C LEU A 79 -13.48 1.95 -0.46
N THR A 80 -12.36 2.36 0.12
CA THR A 80 -11.75 3.66 -0.17
C THR A 80 -10.28 3.43 -0.49
N GLY A 81 -9.79 4.01 -1.58
CA GLY A 81 -8.38 4.12 -1.89
C GLY A 81 -7.91 5.54 -1.68
N VAL A 82 -6.71 5.71 -1.13
CA VAL A 82 -6.04 7.01 -1.05
C VAL A 82 -4.65 6.88 -1.64
N ASP A 83 -4.31 7.80 -2.54
CA ASP A 83 -2.95 7.93 -3.07
C ASP A 83 -2.63 9.40 -3.28
N TYR A 84 -1.37 9.80 -3.05
CA TYR A 84 -0.99 11.21 -3.22
C TYR A 84 -0.60 11.56 -4.67
N SER A 85 -0.30 10.54 -5.51
CA SER A 85 -0.05 10.71 -6.92
C SER A 85 -1.36 10.84 -7.70
N PRO A 86 -1.56 11.92 -8.45
CA PRO A 86 -2.74 12.05 -9.32
C PRO A 86 -2.80 10.98 -10.41
N VAL A 87 -1.65 10.46 -10.86
CA VAL A 87 -1.58 9.36 -11.84
C VAL A 87 -2.08 8.06 -11.23
N SER A 88 -1.65 7.73 -10.00
CA SER A 88 -2.15 6.56 -9.27
C SER A 88 -3.66 6.64 -9.06
N VAL A 89 -4.17 7.80 -8.66
CA VAL A 89 -5.62 8.02 -8.47
C VAL A 89 -6.39 7.80 -9.77
N GLU A 90 -5.88 8.30 -10.90
CA GLU A 90 -6.50 8.12 -12.21
C GLU A 90 -6.49 6.66 -12.65
N GLU A 91 -5.35 5.96 -12.57
CA GLU A 91 -5.26 4.55 -12.95
C GLU A 91 -6.10 3.66 -12.03
N SER A 92 -6.11 3.92 -10.72
CA SER A 92 -6.97 3.19 -9.77
C SER A 92 -8.45 3.38 -10.09
N ARG A 93 -8.88 4.58 -10.48
CA ARG A 93 -10.27 4.86 -10.91
C ARG A 93 -10.64 4.14 -12.21
N LYS A 94 -9.73 4.10 -13.18
CA LYS A 94 -9.95 3.36 -14.42
C LYS A 94 -10.10 1.86 -14.14
N TYR A 95 -9.21 1.31 -13.32
CA TYR A 95 -9.20 -0.11 -12.99
C TYR A 95 -10.48 -0.56 -12.25
N ASN A 96 -11.01 0.30 -11.38
CA ASN A 96 -12.15 0.01 -10.51
C ASN A 96 -13.45 0.73 -10.93
N ALA A 97 -13.60 1.08 -12.21
CA ALA A 97 -14.69 1.92 -12.70
C ALA A 97 -16.11 1.36 -12.38
N GLU A 98 -16.29 0.06 -12.42
CA GLU A 98 -17.57 -0.62 -12.12
C GLU A 98 -17.96 -0.45 -10.65
N ASP A 99 -17.03 -0.72 -9.71
CA ASP A 99 -17.26 -0.58 -8.27
C ASP A 99 -17.47 0.90 -7.87
N ILE A 100 -16.81 1.83 -8.55
CA ILE A 100 -17.02 3.26 -8.35
C ILE A 100 -18.41 3.68 -8.85
N THR A 101 -18.81 3.25 -10.05
CA THR A 101 -20.11 3.58 -10.64
C THR A 101 -21.26 3.02 -9.80
N SER A 102 -21.09 1.84 -9.22
CA SER A 102 -22.07 1.24 -8.30
C SER A 102 -22.15 1.95 -6.94
N GLY A 103 -21.21 2.86 -6.66
CA GLY A 103 -21.08 3.54 -5.37
C GLY A 103 -20.51 2.64 -4.27
N LYS A 104 -19.89 1.50 -4.61
CA LYS A 104 -19.22 0.60 -3.68
C LYS A 104 -17.82 1.08 -3.31
N MET A 105 -17.14 1.76 -4.23
CA MET A 105 -15.75 2.21 -4.06
C MET A 105 -15.59 3.70 -4.31
N ASN A 106 -14.65 4.31 -3.59
CA ASN A 106 -14.22 5.70 -3.79
C ASN A 106 -12.70 5.79 -3.81
N ILE A 107 -12.14 6.60 -4.71
CA ILE A 107 -10.69 6.86 -4.80
C ILE A 107 -10.44 8.34 -4.61
N LEU A 108 -9.64 8.68 -3.61
CA LEU A 108 -9.32 10.05 -3.21
C LEU A 108 -7.84 10.35 -3.44
N GLN A 109 -7.55 11.58 -3.81
CA GLN A 109 -6.18 12.07 -3.76
C GLN A 109 -5.90 12.59 -2.34
N GLY A 110 -4.83 12.10 -1.72
CA GLY A 110 -4.43 12.50 -0.38
C GLY A 110 -3.13 11.85 0.04
N SER A 111 -2.52 12.36 1.10
CA SER A 111 -1.30 11.82 1.69
C SER A 111 -1.60 11.22 3.05
N VAL A 112 -0.81 10.22 3.44
CA VAL A 112 -0.96 9.50 4.72
C VAL A 112 -0.76 10.39 5.93
N ASP A 113 0.06 11.44 5.82
CA ASP A 113 0.36 12.38 6.91
C ASP A 113 -0.84 13.28 7.28
N GLN A 114 -1.84 13.34 6.40
CA GLN A 114 -3.13 14.02 6.61
C GLN A 114 -4.22 13.39 5.70
N LEU A 115 -4.81 12.29 6.15
CA LEU A 115 -5.84 11.59 5.40
C LEU A 115 -7.13 12.43 5.33
N PRO A 116 -7.71 12.64 4.13
CA PRO A 116 -8.98 13.39 3.96
C PRO A 116 -10.20 12.55 4.37
N LEU A 117 -10.12 11.92 5.54
CA LEU A 117 -11.07 10.92 6.02
C LEU A 117 -11.41 11.18 7.49
N PRO A 118 -12.67 10.94 7.92
CA PRO A 118 -13.05 11.12 9.31
C PRO A 118 -12.46 10.05 10.24
N ASP A 119 -12.45 10.36 11.53
CA ASP A 119 -12.04 9.43 12.59
C ASP A 119 -12.94 8.19 12.60
N ASP A 120 -12.42 7.06 13.10
CA ASP A 120 -13.17 5.82 13.39
C ASP A 120 -14.09 5.36 12.25
N SER A 121 -13.60 5.41 11.01
CA SER A 121 -14.41 5.18 9.80
C SER A 121 -14.23 3.81 9.17
N PHE A 122 -13.09 3.17 9.40
CA PHE A 122 -12.72 1.93 8.72
C PHE A 122 -12.58 0.76 9.68
N ASP A 123 -13.11 -0.38 9.27
CA ASP A 123 -12.99 -1.65 10.01
C ASP A 123 -11.64 -2.32 9.71
N ARG A 124 -11.15 -2.14 8.48
CA ARG A 124 -9.89 -2.71 7.98
C ARG A 124 -9.11 -1.66 7.20
N ILE A 125 -7.81 -1.59 7.45
CA ILE A 125 -6.90 -0.73 6.69
C ILE A 125 -5.72 -1.57 6.20
N ILE A 126 -5.31 -1.36 4.97
CA ILE A 126 -4.11 -1.96 4.39
C ILE A 126 -3.22 -0.90 3.76
N THR A 127 -1.94 -1.18 3.72
CA THR A 127 -0.97 -0.53 2.84
C THR A 127 -0.05 -1.58 2.27
N VAL A 128 0.20 -1.53 0.97
CA VAL A 128 1.07 -2.47 0.26
C VAL A 128 2.16 -1.70 -0.47
N GLU A 129 3.42 -2.01 -0.17
CA GLU A 129 4.60 -1.44 -0.87
C GLU A 129 4.67 0.10 -0.86
N SER A 130 4.00 0.79 0.06
CA SER A 130 3.96 2.25 0.12
C SER A 130 4.67 2.86 1.34
N PHE A 131 4.78 2.11 2.45
CA PHE A 131 5.37 2.58 3.70
C PHE A 131 6.80 3.09 3.58
N TYR A 132 7.55 2.60 2.63
CA TYR A 132 8.91 3.04 2.34
C TYR A 132 9.04 4.55 2.12
N PHE A 133 7.98 5.17 1.61
CA PHE A 133 7.92 6.57 1.18
C PHE A 133 7.13 7.48 2.13
N TRP A 134 6.68 6.95 3.27
CA TRP A 134 5.93 7.75 4.23
C TRP A 134 6.83 8.79 4.90
N PRO A 135 6.40 10.05 5.03
CA PRO A 135 7.22 11.13 5.59
C PRO A 135 7.74 10.86 7.01
N ASP A 136 6.85 10.44 7.91
CA ASP A 136 7.16 10.16 9.32
C ASP A 136 6.43 8.90 9.79
N ALA A 137 7.18 7.81 10.03
CA ALA A 137 6.62 6.52 10.35
C ALA A 137 5.62 6.55 11.53
N VAL A 138 5.99 7.20 12.63
CA VAL A 138 5.16 7.21 13.85
C VAL A 138 3.98 8.16 13.71
N LYS A 139 4.20 9.35 13.17
CA LYS A 139 3.14 10.34 12.96
C LYS A 139 2.08 9.81 11.98
N ASP A 140 2.53 9.22 10.89
CA ASP A 140 1.66 8.71 9.84
C ASP A 140 0.89 7.47 10.30
N LEU A 141 1.52 6.59 11.09
CA LEU A 141 0.83 5.48 11.75
C LEU A 141 -0.24 5.98 12.77
N LYS A 142 -0.01 7.10 13.46
CA LYS A 142 -1.05 7.71 14.31
C LYS A 142 -2.24 8.21 13.49
N GLU A 143 -2.00 8.72 12.30
CA GLU A 143 -3.04 9.15 11.38
C GLU A 143 -3.85 7.94 10.83
N VAL A 144 -3.17 6.83 10.50
CA VAL A 144 -3.84 5.56 10.18
C VAL A 144 -4.71 5.10 11.34
N ARG A 145 -4.17 5.13 12.56
CA ARG A 145 -4.91 4.76 13.77
C ARG A 145 -6.11 5.68 14.02
N ARG A 146 -6.02 6.96 13.71
CA ARG A 146 -7.15 7.91 13.85
C ARG A 146 -8.36 7.47 13.03
N VAL A 147 -8.16 7.09 11.78
CA VAL A 147 -9.25 6.72 10.87
C VAL A 147 -9.72 5.27 11.05
N LEU A 148 -8.93 4.43 11.72
CA LEU A 148 -9.30 3.05 12.07
C LEU A 148 -10.27 3.07 13.27
N LYS A 149 -11.32 2.25 13.24
CA LYS A 149 -12.26 2.06 14.35
C LYS A 149 -11.59 1.32 15.52
N GLU A 150 -12.10 1.50 16.73
CA GLU A 150 -11.71 0.65 17.86
C GLU A 150 -11.98 -0.83 17.55
N GLY A 151 -10.98 -1.69 17.79
CA GLY A 151 -11.00 -3.10 17.40
C GLY A 151 -10.86 -3.34 15.90
N GLY A 152 -10.60 -2.31 15.12
CA GLY A 152 -10.27 -2.42 13.70
C GLY A 152 -8.84 -2.94 13.51
N GLN A 153 -8.61 -3.59 12.36
CA GLN A 153 -7.34 -4.23 12.01
C GLN A 153 -6.61 -3.42 10.93
N PHE A 154 -5.31 -3.18 11.14
CA PHE A 154 -4.41 -2.61 10.14
C PHE A 154 -3.34 -3.61 9.75
N ILE A 155 -3.06 -3.75 8.45
CA ILE A 155 -1.94 -4.55 7.94
C ILE A 155 -1.06 -3.69 7.04
N LEU A 156 0.23 -3.62 7.37
CA LEU A 156 1.29 -3.08 6.53
C LEU A 156 2.00 -4.24 5.84
N VAL A 157 2.11 -4.18 4.52
CA VAL A 157 2.75 -5.22 3.69
C VAL A 157 3.96 -4.63 2.99
N ALA A 158 5.09 -5.35 3.06
CA ALA A 158 6.33 -4.96 2.40
C ALA A 158 7.06 -6.17 1.83
N ASP A 159 7.66 -5.98 0.66
CA ASP A 159 8.45 -6.98 -0.04
C ASP A 159 9.82 -7.18 0.63
N ILE A 160 10.31 -6.13 1.29
CA ILE A 160 11.61 -6.11 1.95
C ILE A 160 11.54 -5.46 3.33
N TYR A 161 12.44 -5.90 4.22
CA TYR A 161 12.75 -5.27 5.49
C TYR A 161 14.25 -5.36 5.75
N ASN A 162 14.80 -4.59 6.68
CA ASN A 162 16.23 -4.57 6.97
C ASN A 162 16.68 -5.89 7.58
N ARG A 163 17.53 -6.61 6.83
CA ARG A 163 18.13 -7.89 7.18
C ARG A 163 19.51 -8.03 6.49
N ASP A 164 20.38 -8.86 7.05
CA ASP A 164 21.78 -8.97 6.61
C ASP A 164 21.96 -9.63 5.22
N ASP A 165 20.97 -10.41 4.77
CA ASP A 165 21.02 -11.22 3.55
C ASP A 165 20.16 -10.66 2.41
N LEU A 166 19.93 -9.35 2.39
CA LEU A 166 19.25 -8.70 1.25
C LEU A 166 20.08 -8.85 -0.03
N PRO A 167 19.43 -9.14 -1.18
CA PRO A 167 20.08 -9.10 -2.47
C PRO A 167 20.70 -7.74 -2.77
N ALA A 168 21.84 -7.71 -3.45
CA ALA A 168 22.54 -6.47 -3.79
C ALA A 168 21.64 -5.49 -4.58
N SER A 169 20.79 -6.02 -5.47
CA SER A 169 19.80 -5.23 -6.22
C SER A 169 18.76 -4.53 -5.31
N ALA A 170 18.31 -5.20 -4.24
CA ALA A 170 17.40 -4.59 -3.28
C ALA A 170 18.09 -3.46 -2.50
N VAL A 171 19.35 -3.66 -2.08
CA VAL A 171 20.15 -2.64 -1.40
C VAL A 171 20.36 -1.41 -2.30
N GLU A 172 20.61 -1.62 -3.59
CA GLU A 172 20.77 -0.55 -4.57
C GLU A 172 19.47 0.22 -4.75
N HIS A 173 18.32 -0.46 -4.87
CA HIS A 173 16.98 0.13 -4.97
C HIS A 173 16.63 0.99 -3.75
N ILE A 174 16.88 0.46 -2.54
CA ILE A 174 16.67 1.19 -1.28
C ILE A 174 17.44 2.52 -1.31
N ARG A 175 18.69 2.50 -1.76
CA ARG A 175 19.55 3.69 -1.84
C ARG A 175 19.09 4.65 -2.94
N GLU A 176 18.75 4.13 -4.14
CA GLU A 176 18.36 4.93 -5.30
C GLU A 176 17.09 5.75 -5.03
N TYR A 177 16.11 5.14 -4.35
CA TYR A 177 14.81 5.76 -4.09
C TYR A 177 14.64 6.27 -2.66
N ASP A 178 15.73 6.33 -1.87
CA ASP A 178 15.71 6.78 -0.46
C ASP A 178 14.61 6.11 0.37
N MET A 179 14.49 4.79 0.20
CA MET A 179 13.43 4.00 0.82
C MET A 179 13.71 3.78 2.30
N ARG A 180 12.70 4.00 3.13
CA ARG A 180 12.74 3.56 4.53
C ARG A 180 12.78 2.03 4.59
N ASN A 181 13.79 1.48 5.25
CA ASN A 181 13.98 0.03 5.37
C ASN A 181 14.18 -0.38 6.84
N PRO A 182 13.09 -0.49 7.65
CA PRO A 182 13.21 -0.81 9.06
C PRO A 182 13.55 -2.28 9.32
N THR A 183 14.19 -2.52 10.47
CA THR A 183 14.30 -3.84 11.09
C THR A 183 12.94 -4.28 11.68
N LEU A 184 12.83 -5.56 12.06
CA LEU A 184 11.62 -6.08 12.71
C LEU A 184 11.32 -5.36 14.04
N ASP A 185 12.36 -5.04 14.80
CA ASP A 185 12.23 -4.32 16.07
C ASP A 185 11.79 -2.87 15.86
N GLU A 186 12.28 -2.22 14.80
CA GLU A 186 11.85 -0.86 14.43
C GLU A 186 10.39 -0.84 13.98
N PHE A 187 9.94 -1.81 13.16
CA PHE A 187 8.52 -1.94 12.81
C PHE A 187 7.66 -2.05 14.08
N ARG A 188 7.98 -2.96 14.98
CA ARG A 188 7.26 -3.12 16.24
C ARG A 188 7.24 -1.81 17.04
N SER A 189 8.40 -1.17 17.19
CA SER A 189 8.54 0.10 17.92
C SER A 189 7.69 1.23 17.31
N TYR A 190 7.62 1.35 15.99
CA TYR A 190 6.79 2.37 15.33
C TYR A 190 5.30 2.17 15.62
N PHE A 191 4.81 0.94 15.55
CA PHE A 191 3.42 0.60 15.84
C PHE A 191 3.08 0.84 17.32
N GLU A 192 3.94 0.43 18.26
CA GLU A 192 3.77 0.69 19.69
C GLU A 192 3.72 2.19 20.00
N GLN A 193 4.64 2.99 19.45
CA GLN A 193 4.67 4.45 19.61
C GLN A 193 3.45 5.14 18.99
N ALA A 194 2.87 4.55 17.96
CA ALA A 194 1.62 5.03 17.37
C ALA A 194 0.38 4.63 18.17
N GLY A 195 0.52 3.74 19.16
CA GLY A 195 -0.55 3.30 20.05
C GLY A 195 -1.36 2.10 19.56
N PHE A 196 -0.84 1.35 18.59
CA PHE A 196 -1.41 0.06 18.18
C PHE A 196 -1.17 -1.02 19.22
N ARG A 197 -2.04 -2.03 19.23
CA ARG A 197 -2.00 -3.20 20.12
C ARG A 197 -1.94 -4.49 19.30
N ASP A 198 -1.71 -5.61 19.97
CA ASP A 198 -1.73 -6.97 19.39
C ASP A 198 -0.89 -7.10 18.12
N ILE A 199 0.32 -6.47 18.16
CA ILE A 199 1.21 -6.37 17.00
C ILE A 199 1.81 -7.74 16.69
N THR A 200 1.46 -8.29 15.53
CA THR A 200 1.99 -9.54 15.00
C THR A 200 2.79 -9.27 13.72
N ILE A 201 4.01 -9.80 13.66
CA ILE A 201 4.86 -9.72 12.48
C ILE A 201 4.90 -11.09 11.81
N HIS A 202 4.37 -11.16 10.61
CA HIS A 202 4.37 -12.34 9.75
C HIS A 202 5.53 -12.27 8.78
N LEU A 203 6.30 -13.34 8.68
CA LEU A 203 7.41 -13.48 7.73
C LEU A 203 7.12 -14.65 6.79
N LYS A 204 7.32 -14.43 5.50
CA LYS A 204 7.16 -15.49 4.50
C LYS A 204 8.43 -16.34 4.42
N ASN A 205 8.31 -17.63 4.73
CA ASN A 205 9.44 -18.56 4.62
C ASN A 205 10.02 -18.57 3.21
N GLY A 206 11.36 -18.45 3.12
CA GLY A 206 12.08 -18.45 1.85
C GLY A 206 11.94 -17.18 1.01
N SER A 207 11.41 -16.11 1.60
CA SER A 207 11.21 -14.80 0.97
C SER A 207 11.69 -13.67 1.89
N THR A 208 11.67 -12.44 1.36
CA THR A 208 11.90 -11.20 2.10
C THR A 208 10.60 -10.53 2.56
N TRP A 209 9.44 -11.14 2.27
CA TRP A 209 8.12 -10.54 2.53
C TRP A 209 7.81 -10.46 4.01
N ILE A 210 7.28 -9.34 4.39
CA ILE A 210 6.80 -9.04 5.75
C ILE A 210 5.37 -8.50 5.69
N ALA A 211 4.54 -8.91 6.64
CA ALA A 211 3.28 -8.26 6.96
C ALA A 211 3.23 -7.95 8.46
N VAL A 212 2.97 -6.70 8.80
CA VAL A 212 2.81 -6.25 10.18
C VAL A 212 1.33 -5.99 10.42
N GLU A 213 0.73 -6.85 11.21
CA GLU A 213 -0.67 -6.79 11.62
C GLU A 213 -0.80 -6.15 13.00
N ALA A 214 -1.79 -5.29 13.20
CA ALA A 214 -2.06 -4.68 14.50
C ALA A 214 -3.52 -4.21 14.63
N GLU A 215 -3.98 -4.02 15.88
CA GLU A 215 -5.31 -3.50 16.21
C GLU A 215 -5.23 -2.10 16.84
N LYS A 216 -6.31 -1.32 16.65
CA LYS A 216 -6.47 -0.02 17.31
C LYS A 216 -6.77 -0.15 18.80
#